data_549b23e9c71f479ef88362b298260ca5
#
_entry.id   549b23e9c71f479ef88362b298260ca5
#
_cell.length_a   1.000
_cell.length_b   1.000
_cell.length_c   1.000
_cell.angle_alpha   90.00
_cell.angle_beta   90.00
_cell.angle_gamma   90.00
#
_symmetry.space_group_name_H-M   'P 1'
#
loop_
_entity.id
_entity.type
_entity.pdbx_description
1 polymer ?
#
loop_
_entity_poly.entity_id
_entity_poly.type
_entity_poly.pdbx_seq_one_letter_code
_entity_poly.pdbx_strand_id
1 'polypeptide(L)'
;MDASWHQSDQVLDRLREKALELGFTAIGVTDPDVSQHVSFLEHWLESGFHGSMEWFERHLDLRRDPTQLVPGTQRVISVRLDYLPENTDCIDILNDPDMAYISRYALGRDYHKLMRKRLKHLGDWFSDEIAPHGFRVFSDSAPLLEKHLAEKAGLGWIGKHTLLLSRSAGSWFFLGELLTDCPLPVSDEHEKSRCGSCTACLDICPTNAFPAPYQLDATKCISYLTIEHKGPIPEALRAPMGNRVFGCDDCQLVCPWNRYAAIGDPAFHPRHALDRQPLCELFGWTEAEFLMKTEGSPLRRAGYVKFLENLAIGLGNSHSDTERVIQTLRSKLGQHGPTLDEHILWAIAALQRRASENALDNASAHQSNHAHQQAPDAGQI
;
A
#
# COMPACT_ATOMS: atom_id res chain seq x y z
N MET A 1 -33.26 23.22 22.34
CA MET A 1 -32.26 22.24 22.84
C MET A 1 -31.19 23.06 23.52
N ASP A 2 -30.82 22.68 24.73
CA ASP A 2 -29.78 23.36 25.52
C ASP A 2 -28.44 23.34 24.79
N ALA A 3 -27.75 24.48 24.71
CA ALA A 3 -26.52 24.63 23.92
C ALA A 3 -25.31 23.85 24.46
N SER A 4 -25.49 23.00 25.48
CA SER A 4 -24.44 22.21 26.12
C SER A 4 -24.26 20.78 25.58
N TRP A 5 -25.14 20.32 24.68
CA TRP A 5 -25.12 18.94 24.18
C TRP A 5 -23.81 18.59 23.43
N HIS A 6 -23.22 19.54 22.70
CA HIS A 6 -21.98 19.37 21.96
C HIS A 6 -20.73 19.22 22.86
N GLN A 7 -20.85 19.45 24.17
CA GLN A 7 -19.79 19.26 25.16
C GLN A 7 -19.93 17.95 25.95
N SER A 8 -20.93 17.13 25.60
CA SER A 8 -21.23 15.89 26.31
C SER A 8 -20.52 14.69 25.68
N ASP A 9 -19.89 13.84 26.51
CA ASP A 9 -19.35 12.54 26.10
C ASP A 9 -20.38 11.64 25.42
N GLN A 10 -21.67 11.82 25.76
CA GLN A 10 -22.79 11.10 25.15
C GLN A 10 -22.87 11.30 23.62
N VAL A 11 -22.42 12.45 23.09
CA VAL A 11 -22.39 12.68 21.64
C VAL A 11 -21.31 11.81 20.97
N LEU A 12 -20.15 11.71 21.61
CA LEU A 12 -19.07 10.84 21.09
C LEU A 12 -19.49 9.36 21.13
N ASP A 13 -20.20 8.93 22.17
CA ASP A 13 -20.69 7.56 22.27
C ASP A 13 -21.73 7.27 21.18
N ARG A 14 -22.68 8.15 20.94
CA ARG A 14 -23.66 8.03 19.84
C ARG A 14 -22.98 8.00 18.46
N LEU A 15 -21.95 8.83 18.26
CA LEU A 15 -21.14 8.81 17.03
C LEU A 15 -20.40 7.48 16.86
N ARG A 16 -19.84 6.92 17.95
CA ARG A 16 -19.17 5.62 17.94
C ARG A 16 -20.12 4.49 17.60
N GLU A 17 -21.28 4.45 18.22
CA GLU A 17 -22.32 3.46 17.93
C GLU A 17 -22.72 3.52 16.47
N LYS A 18 -23.01 4.72 15.94
CA LYS A 18 -23.40 4.89 14.54
C LYS A 18 -22.29 4.53 13.56
N ALA A 19 -21.04 4.87 13.85
CA ALA A 19 -19.90 4.49 13.04
C ALA A 19 -19.74 2.96 12.96
N LEU A 20 -19.90 2.25 14.07
CA LEU A 20 -19.88 0.77 14.11
C LEU A 20 -21.02 0.17 13.30
N GLU A 21 -22.26 0.70 13.41
CA GLU A 21 -23.41 0.27 12.58
C GLU A 21 -23.13 0.44 11.07
N LEU A 22 -22.41 1.50 10.69
CA LEU A 22 -22.00 1.74 9.32
C LEU A 22 -20.79 0.89 8.87
N GLY A 23 -20.26 0.07 9.79
CA GLY A 23 -19.16 -0.86 9.55
C GLY A 23 -17.76 -0.27 9.68
N PHE A 24 -17.62 0.93 10.25
CA PHE A 24 -16.31 1.41 10.68
C PHE A 24 -15.84 0.65 11.93
N THR A 25 -14.53 0.50 12.08
CA THR A 25 -13.95 -0.28 13.20
C THR A 25 -13.40 0.60 14.32
N ALA A 26 -13.21 1.89 14.05
CA ALA A 26 -12.92 2.91 15.06
C ALA A 26 -13.27 4.30 14.52
N ILE A 27 -13.47 5.23 15.45
CA ILE A 27 -13.76 6.65 15.20
C ILE A 27 -13.15 7.49 16.31
N GLY A 28 -12.67 8.67 15.96
CA GLY A 28 -12.23 9.68 16.91
C GLY A 28 -12.42 11.08 16.35
N VAL A 29 -12.39 12.06 17.23
CA VAL A 29 -12.59 13.48 16.90
C VAL A 29 -11.36 14.27 17.33
N THR A 30 -10.88 15.16 16.45
CA THR A 30 -9.77 16.07 16.75
C THR A 30 -10.06 17.48 16.23
N ASP A 31 -9.25 18.45 16.64
CA ASP A 31 -9.20 19.75 15.97
C ASP A 31 -8.42 19.66 14.63
N PRO A 32 -8.60 20.63 13.71
CA PRO A 32 -7.95 20.60 12.40
C PRO A 32 -6.48 21.00 12.39
N ASP A 33 -5.89 21.39 13.53
CA ASP A 33 -4.49 21.86 13.60
C ASP A 33 -3.51 20.72 13.38
N VAL A 34 -2.71 20.82 12.32
CA VAL A 34 -1.64 19.88 11.95
C VAL A 34 -0.26 20.55 11.93
N SER A 35 -0.14 21.73 12.52
CA SER A 35 1.08 22.58 12.48
C SER A 35 2.35 21.85 12.93
N GLN A 36 2.23 20.95 13.92
CA GLN A 36 3.35 20.15 14.43
C GLN A 36 3.93 19.16 13.40
N HIS A 37 3.21 18.85 12.33
CA HIS A 37 3.60 17.87 11.32
C HIS A 37 4.04 18.51 10.00
N VAL A 38 3.83 19.83 9.84
CA VAL A 38 4.11 20.55 8.59
C VAL A 38 5.60 20.52 8.27
N SER A 39 6.47 20.76 9.25
CA SER A 39 7.92 20.76 9.05
C SER A 39 8.48 19.42 8.55
N PHE A 40 7.87 18.30 8.96
CA PHE A 40 8.24 16.97 8.45
C PHE A 40 7.86 16.80 6.98
N LEU A 41 6.67 17.27 6.59
CA LEU A 41 6.24 17.26 5.19
C LEU A 41 7.14 18.15 4.32
N GLU A 42 7.46 19.35 4.77
CA GLU A 42 8.34 20.29 4.04
C GLU A 42 9.72 19.68 3.84
N HIS A 43 10.33 19.14 4.89
CA HIS A 43 11.61 18.46 4.78
C HIS A 43 11.58 17.26 3.83
N TRP A 44 10.48 16.48 3.82
CA TRP A 44 10.28 15.36 2.91
C TRP A 44 10.21 15.83 1.44
N LEU A 45 9.53 16.95 1.17
CA LEU A 45 9.45 17.58 -0.15
C LEU A 45 10.80 18.14 -0.59
N GLU A 46 11.50 18.89 0.29
CA GLU A 46 12.84 19.44 0.04
C GLU A 46 13.86 18.34 -0.27
N SER A 47 13.72 17.17 0.35
CA SER A 47 14.57 16.01 0.08
C SER A 47 14.26 15.31 -1.25
N GLY A 48 13.20 15.71 -1.98
CA GLY A 48 12.77 15.09 -3.22
C GLY A 48 12.18 13.68 -3.04
N PHE A 49 11.87 13.29 -1.81
CA PHE A 49 11.37 11.94 -1.49
C PHE A 49 9.99 11.65 -2.03
N HIS A 50 9.24 12.67 -2.46
CA HIS A 50 7.92 12.53 -3.09
C HIS A 50 7.98 12.04 -4.55
N GLY A 51 9.15 12.09 -5.20
CA GLY A 51 9.32 11.67 -6.59
C GLY A 51 8.41 12.43 -7.56
N SER A 52 7.65 11.73 -8.40
CA SER A 52 6.73 12.32 -9.39
C SER A 52 5.35 12.72 -8.82
N MET A 53 5.16 12.68 -7.50
CA MET A 53 3.90 13.07 -6.85
C MET A 53 3.81 14.59 -6.62
N GLU A 54 3.91 15.38 -7.69
CA GLU A 54 3.91 16.86 -7.68
C GLU A 54 2.67 17.48 -7.01
N TRP A 55 1.58 16.73 -6.87
CA TRP A 55 0.38 17.23 -6.19
C TRP A 55 0.60 17.48 -4.68
N PHE A 56 1.65 16.94 -4.08
CA PHE A 56 2.03 17.28 -2.71
C PHE A 56 2.48 18.73 -2.62
N GLU A 57 3.30 19.19 -3.55
CA GLU A 57 3.77 20.59 -3.61
C GLU A 57 2.64 21.54 -3.99
N ARG A 58 1.87 21.20 -5.03
CA ARG A 58 0.78 22.08 -5.55
C ARG A 58 -0.29 22.43 -4.54
N HIS A 59 -0.49 21.60 -3.53
CA HIS A 59 -1.54 21.75 -2.52
C HIS A 59 -0.97 21.80 -1.10
N LEU A 60 0.26 22.30 -0.95
CA LEU A 60 0.94 22.34 0.34
C LEU A 60 0.19 23.22 1.35
N ASP A 61 -0.33 24.37 0.92
CA ASP A 61 -1.07 25.29 1.82
C ASP A 61 -2.33 24.65 2.40
N LEU A 62 -3.06 23.86 1.58
CA LEU A 62 -4.22 23.11 2.06
C LEU A 62 -3.85 21.98 3.04
N ARG A 63 -2.64 21.40 2.92
CA ARG A 63 -2.13 20.42 3.86
C ARG A 63 -1.65 21.04 5.17
N ARG A 64 -1.15 22.28 5.08
CA ARG A 64 -0.76 23.06 6.28
C ARG A 64 -1.97 23.47 7.11
N ASP A 65 -3.07 23.75 6.45
CA ASP A 65 -4.29 24.23 7.09
C ASP A 65 -5.55 23.65 6.45
N PRO A 66 -6.07 22.54 7.01
CA PRO A 66 -7.30 21.91 6.53
C PRO A 66 -8.52 22.82 6.53
N THR A 67 -8.53 23.91 7.29
CA THR A 67 -9.66 24.87 7.31
C THR A 67 -9.78 25.64 6.01
N GLN A 68 -8.70 25.76 5.22
CA GLN A 68 -8.74 26.35 3.88
C GLN A 68 -9.39 25.40 2.86
N LEU A 69 -9.32 24.09 3.07
CA LEU A 69 -10.00 23.12 2.22
C LEU A 69 -11.51 23.14 2.43
N VAL A 70 -11.94 23.29 3.68
CA VAL A 70 -13.35 23.41 4.08
C VAL A 70 -13.49 24.57 5.04
N PRO A 71 -13.83 25.78 4.55
CA PRO A 71 -13.99 26.96 5.42
C PRO A 71 -15.00 26.72 6.54
N GLY A 72 -14.65 27.18 7.74
CA GLY A 72 -15.50 27.02 8.91
C GLY A 72 -15.26 25.72 9.68
N THR A 73 -14.38 24.83 9.22
CA THR A 73 -14.04 23.59 9.94
C THR A 73 -13.56 23.88 11.36
N GLN A 74 -14.25 23.29 12.33
CA GLN A 74 -13.89 23.33 13.75
C GLN A 74 -13.37 21.99 14.25
N ARG A 75 -13.85 20.88 13.64
CA ARG A 75 -13.45 19.51 14.02
C ARG A 75 -13.25 18.63 12.78
N VAL A 76 -12.42 17.62 12.99
CA VAL A 76 -12.22 16.51 12.07
C VAL A 76 -12.60 15.22 12.78
N ILE A 77 -13.56 14.51 12.19
CA ILE A 77 -13.90 13.15 12.61
C ILE A 77 -13.11 12.20 11.73
N SER A 78 -12.15 11.48 12.31
CA SER A 78 -11.39 10.43 11.61
C SER A 78 -12.01 9.07 11.90
N VAL A 79 -12.10 8.23 10.88
CA VAL A 79 -12.61 6.87 10.98
C VAL A 79 -11.60 5.86 10.43
N ARG A 80 -11.71 4.63 10.92
CA ARG A 80 -10.93 3.47 10.46
C ARG A 80 -11.87 2.40 9.92
N LEU A 81 -11.47 1.77 8.81
CA LEU A 81 -12.15 0.62 8.22
C LEU A 81 -11.14 -0.46 7.89
N ASP A 82 -11.21 -1.56 8.61
CA ASP A 82 -10.25 -2.67 8.47
C ASP A 82 -10.49 -3.42 7.16
N TYR A 83 -9.39 -3.80 6.47
CA TYR A 83 -9.46 -4.42 5.14
C TYR A 83 -8.74 -5.76 5.04
N LEU A 84 -8.16 -6.27 6.12
CA LEU A 84 -7.39 -7.52 6.06
C LEU A 84 -8.27 -8.63 5.48
N PRO A 85 -7.95 -9.18 4.29
CA PRO A 85 -8.73 -10.25 3.72
C PRO A 85 -8.47 -11.57 4.45
N GLU A 86 -9.49 -12.45 4.40
CA GLU A 86 -9.38 -13.80 4.91
C GLU A 86 -8.48 -14.66 4.00
N ASN A 87 -7.65 -15.52 4.59
CA ASN A 87 -6.91 -16.59 3.91
C ASN A 87 -6.06 -16.16 2.70
N THR A 88 -5.29 -15.09 2.80
CA THR A 88 -4.30 -14.75 1.79
C THR A 88 -2.92 -15.31 2.17
N ASP A 89 -2.42 -16.27 1.37
CA ASP A 89 -1.10 -16.90 1.55
C ASP A 89 0.02 -15.98 1.03
N CYS A 90 0.05 -14.75 1.53
CA CYS A 90 0.94 -13.70 1.03
C CYS A 90 2.41 -14.07 1.06
N ILE A 91 2.85 -14.79 2.08
CA ILE A 91 4.25 -15.22 2.21
C ILE A 91 4.59 -16.25 1.15
N ASP A 92 3.70 -17.22 0.90
CA ASP A 92 3.91 -18.25 -0.12
C ASP A 92 3.94 -17.62 -1.51
N ILE A 93 3.05 -16.66 -1.81
CA ILE A 93 3.04 -15.92 -3.07
C ILE A 93 4.30 -15.07 -3.24
N LEU A 94 4.79 -14.41 -2.17
CA LEU A 94 6.04 -13.65 -2.23
C LEU A 94 7.28 -14.53 -2.46
N ASN A 95 7.23 -15.78 -1.97
CA ASN A 95 8.31 -16.76 -2.14
C ASN A 95 8.22 -17.52 -3.47
N ASP A 96 7.09 -17.43 -4.19
CA ASP A 96 6.95 -18.02 -5.52
C ASP A 96 7.19 -16.94 -6.60
N PRO A 97 8.39 -16.92 -7.23
CA PRO A 97 8.76 -15.87 -8.18
C PRO A 97 7.95 -15.90 -9.48
N ASP A 98 7.11 -16.91 -9.69
CA ASP A 98 6.27 -17.06 -10.88
C ASP A 98 4.84 -16.55 -10.66
N MET A 99 4.48 -16.28 -9.41
CA MET A 99 3.19 -15.72 -9.01
C MET A 99 3.26 -14.20 -8.90
N ALA A 100 2.18 -13.51 -9.24
CA ALA A 100 2.09 -12.06 -9.10
C ALA A 100 1.68 -11.67 -7.68
N TYR A 101 2.48 -10.85 -7.01
CA TYR A 101 2.08 -10.26 -5.75
C TYR A 101 1.37 -8.92 -5.96
N ILE A 102 0.12 -8.86 -5.50
CA ILE A 102 -0.69 -7.65 -5.44
C ILE A 102 -0.95 -7.33 -3.97
N SER A 103 -0.67 -6.09 -3.55
CA SER A 103 -0.90 -5.65 -2.18
C SER A 103 -2.34 -5.93 -1.72
N ARG A 104 -2.49 -6.39 -0.49
CA ARG A 104 -3.77 -6.83 0.10
C ARG A 104 -4.89 -5.82 -0.04
N TYR A 105 -4.58 -4.52 0.12
CA TYR A 105 -5.58 -3.47 0.03
C TYR A 105 -6.24 -3.37 -1.35
N ALA A 106 -5.58 -3.88 -2.40
CA ALA A 106 -6.01 -3.75 -3.79
C ALA A 106 -6.69 -5.03 -4.34
N LEU A 107 -6.75 -6.11 -3.57
CA LEU A 107 -7.35 -7.38 -4.00
C LEU A 107 -8.88 -7.31 -4.14
N GLY A 108 -9.53 -6.45 -3.36
CA GLY A 108 -10.98 -6.31 -3.31
C GLY A 108 -11.51 -5.08 -4.05
N ARG A 109 -12.58 -4.52 -3.51
CA ARG A 109 -13.20 -3.30 -4.03
C ARG A 109 -12.38 -2.06 -3.72
N ASP A 110 -12.50 -1.06 -4.60
CA ASP A 110 -11.96 0.29 -4.39
C ASP A 110 -12.61 0.92 -3.14
N TYR A 111 -11.78 1.16 -2.13
CA TYR A 111 -12.20 1.69 -0.84
C TYR A 111 -12.70 3.14 -0.88
N HIS A 112 -12.22 3.96 -1.82
CA HIS A 112 -12.57 5.38 -1.89
C HIS A 112 -14.08 5.62 -1.95
N LYS A 113 -14.79 4.84 -2.79
CA LYS A 113 -16.25 5.01 -2.95
C LYS A 113 -17.00 4.50 -1.72
N LEU A 114 -16.56 3.38 -1.14
CA LEU A 114 -17.20 2.78 0.02
C LEU A 114 -17.03 3.68 1.25
N MET A 115 -15.81 4.13 1.52
CA MET A 115 -15.48 5.04 2.62
C MET A 115 -16.33 6.33 2.54
N ARG A 116 -16.27 7.02 1.39
CA ARG A 116 -17.01 8.27 1.21
C ARG A 116 -18.53 8.09 1.34
N LYS A 117 -19.08 6.95 0.86
CA LYS A 117 -20.50 6.65 1.02
C LYS A 117 -20.87 6.50 2.50
N ARG A 118 -20.10 5.71 3.25
CA ARG A 118 -20.33 5.47 4.68
C ARG A 118 -20.14 6.75 5.51
N LEU A 119 -19.08 7.52 5.23
CA LEU A 119 -18.84 8.82 5.87
C LEU A 119 -19.96 9.83 5.60
N LYS A 120 -20.47 9.87 4.35
CA LYS A 120 -21.60 10.72 4.04
C LYS A 120 -22.83 10.31 4.85
N HIS A 121 -23.13 9.02 4.96
CA HIS A 121 -24.25 8.54 5.79
C HIS A 121 -24.06 8.89 7.27
N LEU A 122 -22.81 8.85 7.78
CA LEU A 122 -22.51 9.27 9.14
C LEU A 122 -22.79 10.77 9.34
N GLY A 123 -22.35 11.62 8.40
CA GLY A 123 -22.58 13.06 8.45
C GLY A 123 -24.07 13.43 8.29
N ASP A 124 -24.77 12.80 7.36
CA ASP A 124 -26.21 13.00 7.19
C ASP A 124 -26.97 12.61 8.48
N TRP A 125 -26.70 11.42 9.03
CA TRP A 125 -27.31 10.97 10.30
C TRP A 125 -27.00 11.93 11.46
N PHE A 126 -25.74 12.40 11.56
CA PHE A 126 -25.38 13.35 12.58
C PHE A 126 -26.15 14.68 12.46
N SER A 127 -26.34 15.14 11.23
CA SER A 127 -27.12 16.35 10.93
C SER A 127 -28.59 16.20 11.30
N ASP A 128 -29.17 15.04 11.06
CA ASP A 128 -30.60 14.78 11.27
C ASP A 128 -30.93 14.47 12.74
N GLU A 129 -30.07 13.70 13.42
CA GLU A 129 -30.37 13.12 14.75
C GLU A 129 -29.70 13.85 15.92
N ILE A 130 -28.63 14.61 15.66
CA ILE A 130 -27.88 15.31 16.70
C ILE A 130 -27.97 16.81 16.54
N ALA A 131 -27.39 17.37 15.45
CA ALA A 131 -27.47 18.80 15.15
C ALA A 131 -27.16 19.09 13.69
N PRO A 132 -27.91 20.01 13.06
CA PRO A 132 -27.59 20.52 11.74
C PRO A 132 -26.17 21.09 11.71
N HIS A 133 -25.35 20.69 10.74
CA HIS A 133 -23.96 21.14 10.56
C HIS A 133 -23.55 21.06 9.10
N GLY A 134 -22.56 21.89 8.74
CA GLY A 134 -21.85 21.76 7.47
C GLY A 134 -20.77 20.69 7.57
N PHE A 135 -20.64 19.84 6.53
CA PHE A 135 -19.57 18.86 6.49
C PHE A 135 -19.13 18.51 5.07
N ARG A 136 -17.89 18.02 4.96
CA ARG A 136 -17.37 17.36 3.76
C ARG A 136 -16.56 16.13 4.15
N VAL A 137 -16.62 15.09 3.29
CA VAL A 137 -15.99 13.80 3.55
C VAL A 137 -14.88 13.52 2.54
N PHE A 138 -13.81 12.89 3.04
CA PHE A 138 -12.61 12.56 2.29
C PHE A 138 -12.11 11.16 2.64
N SER A 139 -11.37 10.57 1.75
CA SER A 139 -10.57 9.35 1.96
C SER A 139 -9.54 9.30 0.84
N ASP A 140 -8.26 9.50 1.15
CA ASP A 140 -7.09 9.41 0.26
C ASP A 140 -7.18 10.24 -1.04
N SER A 141 -8.08 11.21 -1.11
CA SER A 141 -8.34 11.99 -2.34
C SER A 141 -8.24 13.50 -2.15
N ALA A 142 -7.90 13.94 -0.95
CA ALA A 142 -7.79 15.36 -0.60
C ALA A 142 -6.38 15.70 -0.07
N PRO A 143 -5.99 16.98 -0.15
CA PRO A 143 -4.72 17.44 0.43
C PRO A 143 -4.82 17.55 1.95
N LEU A 144 -4.99 16.41 2.62
CA LEU A 144 -5.06 16.27 4.07
C LEU A 144 -3.90 15.41 4.58
N LEU A 145 -3.44 15.67 5.79
CA LEU A 145 -2.51 14.81 6.52
C LEU A 145 -3.31 13.76 7.33
N GLU A 146 -4.05 12.90 6.63
CA GLU A 146 -5.02 11.95 7.20
C GLU A 146 -4.43 11.11 8.34
N LYS A 147 -3.21 10.58 8.18
CA LYS A 147 -2.55 9.78 9.24
C LYS A 147 -2.31 10.57 10.52
N HIS A 148 -1.94 11.85 10.40
CA HIS A 148 -1.70 12.71 11.57
C HIS A 148 -3.00 13.15 12.24
N LEU A 149 -4.03 13.43 11.44
CA LEU A 149 -5.37 13.70 11.97
C LEU A 149 -5.93 12.48 12.72
N ALA A 150 -5.78 11.29 12.16
CA ALA A 150 -6.20 10.05 12.77
C ALA A 150 -5.39 9.70 14.03
N GLU A 151 -4.07 9.96 14.06
CA GLU A 151 -3.25 9.85 15.27
C GLU A 151 -3.72 10.80 16.37
N LYS A 152 -3.97 12.07 16.04
CA LYS A 152 -4.53 13.07 16.96
C LYS A 152 -5.94 12.69 17.45
N ALA A 153 -6.75 12.06 16.60
CA ALA A 153 -8.08 11.58 16.95
C ALA A 153 -8.06 10.31 17.82
N GLY A 154 -6.86 9.78 18.17
CA GLY A 154 -6.72 8.62 19.04
C GLY A 154 -6.86 7.26 18.35
N LEU A 155 -6.81 7.20 17.01
CA LEU A 155 -6.97 5.92 16.28
C LEU A 155 -5.72 5.05 16.28
N GLY A 156 -4.58 5.58 16.78
CA GLY A 156 -3.32 4.85 16.87
C GLY A 156 -2.10 5.76 16.89
N TRP A 157 -0.96 5.26 16.49
CA TRP A 157 0.31 6.02 16.38
C TRP A 157 0.97 5.79 15.02
N ILE A 158 1.73 6.76 14.53
CA ILE A 158 2.54 6.57 13.32
C ILE A 158 3.73 5.68 13.64
N GLY A 159 3.84 4.56 12.91
CA GLY A 159 4.94 3.60 13.04
C GLY A 159 6.21 4.05 12.31
N LYS A 160 7.35 3.37 12.58
CA LYS A 160 8.62 3.64 11.89
C LYS A 160 8.54 3.47 10.36
N HIS A 161 7.60 2.67 9.86
CA HIS A 161 7.29 2.50 8.42
C HIS A 161 6.32 3.56 7.88
N THR A 162 6.06 4.63 8.62
CA THR A 162 5.20 5.77 8.25
C THR A 162 3.69 5.49 8.10
N LEU A 163 3.23 4.28 8.35
CA LEU A 163 1.81 3.97 8.41
C LEU A 163 1.26 4.17 9.82
N LEU A 164 -0.04 4.46 9.93
CA LEU A 164 -0.72 4.45 11.21
C LEU A 164 -0.84 3.01 11.71
N LEU A 165 -0.53 2.79 12.98
CA LEU A 165 -0.64 1.52 13.69
C LEU A 165 -1.69 1.63 14.79
N SER A 166 -2.51 0.64 14.91
CA SER A 166 -3.42 0.48 16.05
C SER A 166 -3.04 -0.76 16.86
N ARG A 167 -3.29 -0.68 18.15
CA ARG A 167 -3.05 -1.77 19.08
C ARG A 167 -3.92 -3.00 18.81
N SER A 168 -5.13 -2.78 18.30
CA SER A 168 -6.13 -3.83 18.05
C SER A 168 -6.20 -4.31 16.61
N ALA A 169 -5.65 -3.55 15.63
CA ALA A 169 -5.82 -3.83 14.21
C ALA A 169 -4.51 -3.78 13.40
N GLY A 170 -3.36 -3.57 14.05
CA GLY A 170 -2.11 -3.38 13.31
C GLY A 170 -2.19 -2.17 12.38
N SER A 171 -1.92 -2.35 11.09
CA SER A 171 -1.98 -1.30 10.06
C SER A 171 -2.84 -1.69 8.85
N TRP A 172 -3.65 -2.76 8.94
CA TRP A 172 -4.47 -3.27 7.84
C TRP A 172 -5.83 -2.58 7.77
N PHE A 173 -5.83 -1.25 7.64
CA PHE A 173 -7.06 -0.46 7.58
C PHE A 173 -6.91 0.78 6.68
N PHE A 174 -8.03 1.24 6.19
CA PHE A 174 -8.17 2.53 5.51
C PHE A 174 -8.58 3.61 6.51
N LEU A 175 -8.23 4.86 6.16
CA LEU A 175 -8.63 6.06 6.88
C LEU A 175 -9.64 6.86 6.05
N GLY A 176 -10.45 7.63 6.76
CA GLY A 176 -11.31 8.61 6.13
C GLY A 176 -11.69 9.71 7.12
N GLU A 177 -11.91 10.92 6.62
CA GLU A 177 -12.13 12.11 7.38
C GLU A 177 -13.45 12.76 7.00
N LEU A 178 -14.15 13.27 8.02
CA LEU A 178 -15.27 14.16 7.90
C LEU A 178 -14.90 15.48 8.60
N LEU A 179 -14.72 16.53 7.80
CA LEU A 179 -14.48 17.88 8.30
C LEU A 179 -15.82 18.56 8.54
N THR A 180 -16.01 19.17 9.74
CA THR A 180 -17.27 19.78 10.15
C THR A 180 -17.06 21.10 10.87
N ASP A 181 -18.05 22.00 10.73
CA ASP A 181 -18.17 23.24 11.50
C ASP A 181 -18.79 23.04 12.89
N CYS A 182 -19.18 21.82 13.23
CA CYS A 182 -19.75 21.50 14.54
C CYS A 182 -18.64 21.42 15.61
N PRO A 183 -18.77 22.16 16.74
CA PRO A 183 -17.76 22.18 17.82
C PRO A 183 -17.88 20.97 18.75
N LEU A 184 -17.68 19.76 18.21
CA LEU A 184 -17.67 18.51 18.99
C LEU A 184 -16.55 18.50 20.06
N PRO A 185 -16.71 17.76 21.15
CA PRO A 185 -15.58 17.45 22.04
C PRO A 185 -14.52 16.65 21.26
N VAL A 186 -13.25 16.89 21.58
CA VAL A 186 -12.14 16.09 21.03
C VAL A 186 -11.99 14.79 21.82
N SER A 187 -11.49 13.75 21.15
CA SER A 187 -11.18 12.48 21.82
C SER A 187 -9.95 12.64 22.71
N ASP A 188 -10.04 12.19 23.96
CA ASP A 188 -8.93 12.26 24.91
C ASP A 188 -7.92 11.11 24.76
N GLU A 189 -8.20 10.14 23.91
CA GLU A 189 -7.37 8.95 23.73
C GLU A 189 -6.19 9.24 22.81
N HIS A 190 -4.98 9.22 23.37
CA HIS A 190 -3.74 9.30 22.60
C HIS A 190 -2.90 8.04 22.81
N GLU A 191 -2.71 7.25 21.75
CA GLU A 191 -1.81 6.11 21.80
C GLU A 191 -0.35 6.56 21.61
N LYS A 192 0.50 6.28 22.61
CA LYS A 192 1.94 6.52 22.48
C LYS A 192 2.55 5.51 21.51
N SER A 193 3.58 5.93 20.75
CA SER A 193 4.34 5.04 19.87
C SER A 193 4.88 3.83 20.65
N ARG A 194 4.67 2.64 20.09
CA ARG A 194 5.09 1.36 20.67
C ARG A 194 6.09 0.61 19.79
N CYS A 195 6.72 1.30 18.85
CA CYS A 195 7.77 0.69 17.99
C CYS A 195 9.06 0.38 18.76
N GLY A 196 9.36 1.13 19.85
CA GLY A 196 10.53 0.90 20.69
C GLY A 196 11.84 0.75 19.88
N SER A 197 12.64 -0.26 20.19
CA SER A 197 13.90 -0.58 19.47
C SER A 197 13.70 -1.41 18.22
N CYS A 198 12.49 -1.88 17.89
CA CYS A 198 12.23 -2.72 16.72
C CYS A 198 12.55 -2.00 15.41
N THR A 199 13.25 -2.70 14.49
CA THR A 199 13.62 -2.20 13.15
C THR A 199 13.12 -3.10 12.02
N ALA A 200 12.35 -4.15 12.31
CA ALA A 200 11.97 -5.19 11.35
C ALA A 200 11.40 -4.64 10.03
N CYS A 201 10.56 -3.60 10.07
CA CYS A 201 9.99 -2.99 8.86
C CYS A 201 11.02 -2.19 8.03
N LEU A 202 12.07 -1.69 8.65
CA LEU A 202 13.16 -0.99 7.96
C LEU A 202 14.08 -2.00 7.28
N ASP A 203 14.42 -3.08 7.99
CA ASP A 203 15.37 -4.10 7.57
C ASP A 203 14.83 -4.98 6.43
N ILE A 204 13.53 -5.26 6.41
CA ILE A 204 12.89 -6.12 5.40
C ILE A 204 12.72 -5.44 4.05
N CYS A 205 12.77 -4.10 3.98
CA CYS A 205 12.44 -3.37 2.76
C CYS A 205 13.40 -3.75 1.62
N PRO A 206 12.93 -4.39 0.53
CA PRO A 206 13.82 -4.93 -0.51
C PRO A 206 14.63 -3.84 -1.24
N THR A 207 14.10 -2.62 -1.26
CA THR A 207 14.68 -1.48 -1.98
C THR A 207 15.29 -0.43 -1.05
N ASN A 208 15.38 -0.72 0.26
CA ASN A 208 15.90 0.21 1.28
C ASN A 208 15.25 1.61 1.20
N ALA A 209 13.91 1.63 1.12
CA ALA A 209 13.13 2.86 0.98
C ALA A 209 13.04 3.69 2.28
N PHE A 210 13.56 3.21 3.41
CA PHE A 210 13.55 3.93 4.69
C PHE A 210 14.95 4.44 5.03
N PRO A 211 15.29 5.71 4.74
CA PRO A 211 16.58 6.28 5.11
C PRO A 211 16.76 6.41 6.63
N ALA A 212 15.66 6.56 7.36
CA ALA A 212 15.61 6.60 8.82
C ALA A 212 14.21 6.15 9.32
N PRO A 213 14.06 5.81 10.60
CA PRO A 213 12.73 5.61 11.20
C PRO A 213 11.83 6.84 10.96
N TYR A 214 10.58 6.59 10.60
CA TYR A 214 9.55 7.61 10.32
C TYR A 214 9.81 8.44 9.04
N GLN A 215 10.77 8.04 8.20
CA GLN A 215 11.04 8.66 6.91
C GLN A 215 10.94 7.63 5.79
N LEU A 216 10.23 7.96 4.73
CA LEU A 216 10.09 7.14 3.54
C LEU A 216 10.59 7.92 2.31
N ASP A 217 11.62 7.43 1.65
CA ASP A 217 11.97 7.83 0.30
C ASP A 217 11.04 7.10 -0.68
N ALA A 218 9.97 7.78 -1.12
CA ALA A 218 9.00 7.16 -2.02
C ALA A 218 9.64 6.75 -3.35
N THR A 219 10.70 7.42 -3.80
CA THR A 219 11.38 7.09 -5.07
C THR A 219 11.97 5.68 -5.10
N LYS A 220 12.15 5.07 -3.93
CA LYS A 220 12.59 3.68 -3.75
C LYS A 220 11.46 2.73 -3.32
N CYS A 221 10.34 3.25 -2.83
CA CYS A 221 9.25 2.43 -2.34
C CYS A 221 8.55 1.67 -3.48
N ILE A 222 8.46 0.35 -3.40
CA ILE A 222 7.82 -0.49 -4.42
C ILE A 222 6.36 -0.09 -4.63
N SER A 223 5.64 0.31 -3.59
CA SER A 223 4.27 0.81 -3.73
C SER A 223 4.22 2.04 -4.64
N TYR A 224 5.09 3.03 -4.43
CA TYR A 224 5.21 4.18 -5.31
C TYR A 224 5.64 3.79 -6.73
N LEU A 225 6.66 2.95 -6.87
CA LEU A 225 7.19 2.54 -8.18
C LEU A 225 6.15 1.86 -9.05
N THR A 226 5.28 1.05 -8.44
CA THR A 226 4.25 0.29 -9.16
C THR A 226 2.95 1.06 -9.40
N ILE A 227 2.71 2.17 -8.70
CA ILE A 227 1.44 2.91 -8.77
C ILE A 227 1.60 4.31 -9.33
N GLU A 228 2.55 5.09 -8.80
CA GLU A 228 2.62 6.54 -9.03
C GLU A 228 3.82 6.96 -9.91
N HIS A 229 4.89 6.15 -9.94
CA HIS A 229 6.09 6.47 -10.71
C HIS A 229 5.82 6.60 -12.20
N LYS A 230 6.36 7.64 -12.81
CA LYS A 230 6.26 7.91 -14.25
C LYS A 230 7.59 7.57 -14.95
N GLY A 231 7.49 6.90 -16.10
CA GLY A 231 8.65 6.48 -16.89
C GLY A 231 9.24 5.16 -16.41
N PRO A 232 10.43 4.78 -16.94
CA PRO A 232 11.04 3.50 -16.62
C PRO A 232 11.52 3.45 -15.16
N ILE A 233 11.26 2.34 -14.50
CA ILE A 233 11.77 2.08 -13.15
C ILE A 233 13.29 1.95 -13.21
N PRO A 234 14.06 2.60 -12.33
CA PRO A 234 15.52 2.50 -12.31
C PRO A 234 15.99 1.04 -12.25
N GLU A 235 16.97 0.69 -13.10
CA GLU A 235 17.41 -0.71 -13.27
C GLU A 235 17.83 -1.35 -11.94
N ALA A 236 18.52 -0.61 -11.09
CA ALA A 236 18.99 -1.09 -9.78
C ALA A 236 17.84 -1.51 -8.83
N LEU A 237 16.62 -1.05 -9.07
CA LEU A 237 15.46 -1.38 -8.25
C LEU A 237 14.65 -2.56 -8.82
N ARG A 238 14.81 -2.91 -10.10
CA ARG A 238 13.98 -3.93 -10.77
C ARG A 238 14.15 -5.32 -10.16
N ALA A 239 15.38 -5.77 -9.94
CA ALA A 239 15.63 -7.07 -9.30
C ALA A 239 15.12 -7.14 -7.84
N PRO A 240 15.37 -6.13 -6.98
CA PRO A 240 14.82 -6.12 -5.62
C PRO A 240 13.28 -6.11 -5.53
N MET A 241 12.58 -5.62 -6.56
CA MET A 241 11.10 -5.65 -6.59
C MET A 241 10.53 -7.08 -6.57
N GLY A 242 11.29 -8.07 -7.08
CA GLY A 242 10.82 -9.45 -7.15
C GLY A 242 9.55 -9.57 -8.00
N ASN A 243 8.55 -10.24 -7.44
CA ASN A 243 7.26 -10.51 -8.08
C ASN A 243 6.15 -9.51 -7.71
N ARG A 244 6.48 -8.38 -7.08
CA ARG A 244 5.51 -7.34 -6.65
C ARG A 244 5.11 -6.49 -7.84
N VAL A 245 3.85 -6.65 -8.30
CA VAL A 245 3.34 -5.99 -9.51
C VAL A 245 2.41 -4.82 -9.22
N PHE A 246 1.86 -4.73 -8.01
CA PHE A 246 1.04 -3.59 -7.59
C PHE A 246 1.05 -3.43 -6.07
N GLY A 247 1.58 -2.30 -5.58
CA GLY A 247 1.76 -2.08 -4.16
C GLY A 247 2.83 -2.99 -3.54
N CYS A 248 2.95 -2.92 -2.23
CA CYS A 248 3.91 -3.71 -1.45
C CYS A 248 3.46 -3.73 0.01
N ASP A 249 3.54 -4.90 0.64
CA ASP A 249 3.13 -5.08 2.04
C ASP A 249 4.28 -5.52 2.95
N ASP A 250 5.53 -5.60 2.46
CA ASP A 250 6.66 -6.18 3.21
C ASP A 250 6.84 -5.58 4.60
N CYS A 251 6.81 -4.25 4.71
CA CYS A 251 6.95 -3.56 5.98
C CYS A 251 5.76 -3.79 6.94
N GLN A 252 4.58 -4.10 6.40
CA GLN A 252 3.40 -4.46 7.20
C GLN A 252 3.44 -5.93 7.61
N LEU A 253 3.83 -6.84 6.71
CA LEU A 253 3.86 -8.29 6.96
C LEU A 253 4.76 -8.66 8.13
N VAL A 254 5.91 -7.98 8.30
CA VAL A 254 6.84 -8.25 9.40
C VAL A 254 6.52 -7.50 10.68
N CYS A 255 5.57 -6.55 10.65
CA CYS A 255 5.27 -5.75 11.83
C CYS A 255 4.59 -6.59 12.90
N PRO A 256 5.17 -6.69 14.13
CA PRO A 256 4.60 -7.51 15.19
C PRO A 256 3.18 -7.11 15.60
N TRP A 257 2.79 -5.85 15.38
CA TRP A 257 1.46 -5.35 15.69
C TRP A 257 0.39 -5.91 14.75
N ASN A 258 0.76 -6.31 13.54
CA ASN A 258 -0.17 -6.87 12.55
C ASN A 258 -0.68 -8.28 12.88
N ARG A 259 -0.05 -8.99 13.84
CA ARG A 259 -0.57 -10.26 14.37
C ARG A 259 -1.88 -10.13 15.14
N TYR A 260 -2.24 -8.92 15.56
CA TYR A 260 -3.49 -8.65 16.27
C TYR A 260 -4.62 -8.20 15.35
N ALA A 261 -4.34 -8.04 14.07
CA ALA A 261 -5.33 -7.61 13.10
C ALA A 261 -6.43 -8.67 12.93
N ALA A 262 -7.67 -8.21 12.97
CA ALA A 262 -8.83 -9.02 12.65
C ALA A 262 -9.13 -8.98 11.15
N ILE A 263 -9.90 -9.96 10.67
CA ILE A 263 -10.44 -9.94 9.30
C ILE A 263 -11.28 -8.69 9.13
N GLY A 264 -11.06 -7.99 8.02
CA GLY A 264 -11.72 -6.73 7.69
C GLY A 264 -13.06 -6.92 6.98
N ASP A 265 -13.54 -5.82 6.38
CA ASP A 265 -14.82 -5.79 5.67
C ASP A 265 -14.80 -6.74 4.45
N PRO A 266 -15.83 -7.58 4.26
CA PRO A 266 -15.92 -8.52 3.13
C PRO A 266 -15.84 -7.87 1.74
N ALA A 267 -16.12 -6.57 1.62
CA ALA A 267 -15.96 -5.84 0.36
C ALA A 267 -14.50 -5.84 -0.15
N PHE A 268 -13.53 -6.07 0.74
CA PHE A 268 -12.10 -6.08 0.43
C PHE A 268 -11.52 -7.47 0.23
N HIS A 269 -12.34 -8.52 0.31
CA HIS A 269 -11.90 -9.89 0.00
C HIS A 269 -11.47 -10.00 -1.47
N PRO A 270 -10.53 -10.90 -1.80
CA PRO A 270 -10.00 -11.06 -3.15
C PRO A 270 -11.09 -11.29 -4.19
N ARG A 271 -10.98 -10.62 -5.33
CA ARG A 271 -11.87 -10.75 -6.48
C ARG A 271 -11.09 -11.29 -7.68
N HIS A 272 -11.76 -12.08 -8.52
CA HIS A 272 -11.18 -12.62 -9.75
C HIS A 272 -9.88 -13.42 -9.53
N ALA A 273 -9.71 -14.01 -8.35
CA ALA A 273 -8.50 -14.73 -7.92
C ALA A 273 -7.20 -13.89 -8.08
N LEU A 274 -7.28 -12.57 -7.89
CA LEU A 274 -6.13 -11.66 -8.01
C LEU A 274 -5.03 -11.94 -6.97
N ASP A 275 -5.36 -12.65 -5.92
CA ASP A 275 -4.46 -13.13 -4.88
C ASP A 275 -3.63 -14.36 -5.29
N ARG A 276 -3.91 -14.98 -6.46
CA ARG A 276 -3.26 -16.23 -6.89
C ARG A 276 -3.15 -16.33 -8.42
N GLN A 277 -2.58 -15.32 -9.05
CA GLN A 277 -2.42 -15.30 -10.50
C GLN A 277 -0.96 -15.48 -10.91
N PRO A 278 -0.66 -16.40 -11.83
CA PRO A 278 0.66 -16.47 -12.44
C PRO A 278 0.99 -15.20 -13.23
N LEU A 279 2.25 -14.75 -13.16
CA LEU A 279 2.73 -13.57 -13.88
C LEU A 279 2.48 -13.65 -15.39
N CYS A 280 2.76 -14.82 -16.01
CA CYS A 280 2.53 -15.03 -17.45
C CYS A 280 1.06 -14.89 -17.83
N GLU A 281 0.12 -15.34 -17.03
CA GLU A 281 -1.30 -15.22 -17.31
C GLU A 281 -1.78 -13.77 -17.26
N LEU A 282 -1.36 -13.04 -16.21
CA LEU A 282 -1.69 -11.61 -16.11
C LEU A 282 -1.09 -10.78 -17.24
N PHE A 283 0.15 -11.07 -17.63
CA PHE A 283 0.80 -10.38 -18.74
C PHE A 283 0.13 -10.67 -20.10
N GLY A 284 -0.48 -11.86 -20.22
CA GLY A 284 -1.25 -12.26 -21.40
C GLY A 284 -2.60 -11.54 -21.55
N TRP A 285 -3.12 -10.90 -20.49
CA TRP A 285 -4.40 -10.21 -20.60
C TRP A 285 -4.40 -9.12 -21.68
N THR A 286 -5.54 -9.02 -22.36
CA THR A 286 -5.86 -7.87 -23.21
C THR A 286 -6.29 -6.69 -22.34
N GLU A 287 -6.30 -5.48 -22.90
CA GLU A 287 -6.82 -4.31 -22.19
C GLU A 287 -8.29 -4.48 -21.78
N ALA A 288 -9.10 -5.11 -22.65
CA ALA A 288 -10.50 -5.38 -22.36
C ALA A 288 -10.67 -6.33 -21.15
N GLU A 289 -9.85 -7.38 -21.07
CA GLU A 289 -9.84 -8.29 -19.90
C GLU A 289 -9.37 -7.61 -18.64
N PHE A 290 -8.30 -6.79 -18.71
CA PHE A 290 -7.85 -5.98 -17.59
C PHE A 290 -8.98 -5.07 -17.09
N LEU A 291 -9.62 -4.31 -17.98
CA LEU A 291 -10.72 -3.41 -17.63
C LEU A 291 -11.92 -4.16 -17.03
N MET A 292 -12.26 -5.33 -17.55
CA MET A 292 -13.34 -6.15 -17.02
C MET A 292 -13.01 -6.70 -15.62
N LYS A 293 -11.83 -7.31 -15.46
CA LYS A 293 -11.44 -7.98 -14.21
C LYS A 293 -11.06 -7.00 -13.09
N THR A 294 -10.66 -5.77 -13.43
CA THR A 294 -10.33 -4.71 -12.46
C THR A 294 -11.46 -3.71 -12.24
N GLU A 295 -12.68 -3.99 -12.71
CA GLU A 295 -13.80 -3.10 -12.47
C GLU A 295 -14.07 -2.88 -10.99
N GLY A 296 -14.06 -1.61 -10.55
CA GLY A 296 -14.20 -1.23 -9.15
C GLY A 296 -13.06 -1.70 -8.23
N SER A 297 -11.87 -1.96 -8.79
CA SER A 297 -10.65 -2.27 -8.05
C SER A 297 -9.66 -1.09 -8.09
N PRO A 298 -8.83 -0.90 -7.05
CA PRO A 298 -7.76 0.10 -7.05
C PRO A 298 -6.72 -0.10 -8.17
N LEU A 299 -6.53 -1.34 -8.67
CA LEU A 299 -5.60 -1.64 -9.77
C LEU A 299 -5.87 -0.81 -11.01
N ARG A 300 -7.14 -0.47 -11.27
CA ARG A 300 -7.54 0.33 -12.43
C ARG A 300 -6.92 1.72 -12.45
N ARG A 301 -6.49 2.25 -11.29
CA ARG A 301 -5.84 3.55 -11.17
C ARG A 301 -4.49 3.61 -11.88
N ALA A 302 -3.72 2.54 -11.85
CA ALA A 302 -2.45 2.48 -12.56
C ALA A 302 -2.62 2.43 -14.09
N GLY A 303 -3.72 1.86 -14.57
CA GLY A 303 -3.99 1.62 -15.99
C GLY A 303 -3.29 0.38 -16.52
N TYR A 304 -3.72 -0.05 -17.72
CA TYR A 304 -3.29 -1.31 -18.32
C TYR A 304 -1.80 -1.32 -18.66
N VAL A 305 -1.28 -0.23 -19.25
CA VAL A 305 0.13 -0.17 -19.68
C VAL A 305 1.06 -0.22 -18.48
N LYS A 306 0.78 0.55 -17.41
CA LYS A 306 1.57 0.53 -16.17
C LYS A 306 1.54 -0.85 -15.51
N PHE A 307 0.40 -1.52 -15.55
CA PHE A 307 0.27 -2.90 -15.06
C PHE A 307 1.17 -3.86 -15.83
N LEU A 308 1.22 -3.76 -17.18
CA LEU A 308 2.15 -4.53 -18.00
C LEU A 308 3.63 -4.19 -17.70
N GLU A 309 3.95 -2.91 -17.51
CA GLU A 309 5.31 -2.46 -17.15
C GLU A 309 5.80 -3.14 -15.85
N ASN A 310 4.94 -3.23 -14.84
CA ASN A 310 5.25 -3.89 -13.57
C ASN A 310 5.36 -5.41 -13.72
N LEU A 311 4.45 -6.02 -14.49
CA LEU A 311 4.47 -7.46 -14.79
C LEU A 311 5.73 -7.86 -15.57
N ALA A 312 6.22 -7.02 -16.49
CA ALA A 312 7.47 -7.28 -17.21
C ALA A 312 8.66 -7.39 -16.26
N ILE A 313 8.72 -6.53 -15.22
CA ILE A 313 9.76 -6.63 -14.18
C ILE A 313 9.60 -7.91 -13.37
N GLY A 314 8.38 -8.25 -12.94
CA GLY A 314 8.10 -9.50 -12.24
C GLY A 314 8.54 -10.73 -13.05
N LEU A 315 8.21 -10.76 -14.34
CA LEU A 315 8.62 -11.83 -15.27
C LEU A 315 10.14 -11.91 -15.41
N GLY A 316 10.85 -10.78 -15.42
CA GLY A 316 12.31 -10.74 -15.42
C GLY A 316 12.93 -11.37 -14.17
N ASN A 317 12.17 -11.42 -13.06
CA ASN A 317 12.56 -12.06 -11.80
C ASN A 317 12.02 -13.50 -11.65
N SER A 318 11.21 -14.00 -12.61
CA SER A 318 10.62 -15.34 -12.61
C SER A 318 11.69 -16.44 -12.72
N HIS A 319 11.39 -17.62 -12.15
CA HIS A 319 12.22 -18.81 -12.24
C HIS A 319 11.62 -19.93 -13.10
N SER A 320 10.49 -19.67 -13.76
CA SER A 320 9.82 -20.58 -14.69
C SER A 320 10.65 -20.88 -15.93
N ASP A 321 10.11 -21.74 -16.81
CA ASP A 321 10.66 -22.02 -18.13
C ASP A 321 11.04 -20.72 -18.86
N THR A 322 12.34 -20.48 -18.93
CA THR A 322 12.94 -19.26 -19.49
C THR A 322 12.44 -18.97 -20.90
N GLU A 323 12.34 -19.99 -21.77
CA GLU A 323 11.91 -19.79 -23.16
C GLU A 323 10.44 -19.38 -23.25
N ARG A 324 9.57 -20.02 -22.46
CA ARG A 324 8.15 -19.65 -22.37
C ARG A 324 7.96 -18.22 -21.89
N VAL A 325 8.69 -17.81 -20.87
CA VAL A 325 8.61 -16.45 -20.31
C VAL A 325 9.11 -15.42 -21.34
N ILE A 326 10.22 -15.70 -22.04
CA ILE A 326 10.74 -14.82 -23.09
C ILE A 326 9.74 -14.67 -24.25
N GLN A 327 9.09 -15.75 -24.67
CA GLN A 327 8.05 -15.70 -25.71
C GLN A 327 6.85 -14.84 -25.24
N THR A 328 6.44 -15.00 -23.98
CA THR A 328 5.38 -14.19 -23.39
C THR A 328 5.75 -12.70 -23.38
N LEU A 329 6.96 -12.35 -22.95
CA LEU A 329 7.45 -10.97 -22.98
C LEU A 329 7.48 -10.39 -24.42
N ARG A 330 8.03 -11.14 -25.38
CA ARG A 330 8.10 -10.72 -26.79
C ARG A 330 6.74 -10.47 -27.41
N SER A 331 5.68 -11.12 -26.93
CA SER A 331 4.33 -10.94 -27.46
C SER A 331 3.78 -9.52 -27.33
N LYS A 332 4.32 -8.70 -26.44
CA LYS A 332 3.89 -7.31 -26.20
C LYS A 332 4.95 -6.27 -26.65
N LEU A 333 6.11 -6.71 -27.10
CA LEU A 333 7.20 -5.80 -27.50
C LEU A 333 6.75 -4.94 -28.71
N GLY A 334 7.02 -3.64 -28.64
CA GLY A 334 6.67 -2.66 -29.66
C GLY A 334 5.20 -2.26 -29.70
N GLN A 335 4.36 -2.67 -28.75
CA GLN A 335 2.91 -2.43 -28.80
C GLN A 335 2.41 -1.31 -27.88
N HIS A 336 3.08 -1.04 -26.75
CA HIS A 336 2.55 -0.18 -25.68
C HIS A 336 3.50 0.92 -25.22
N GLY A 337 4.50 1.24 -26.02
CA GLY A 337 5.41 2.36 -25.80
C GLY A 337 6.77 2.00 -25.21
N PRO A 338 7.70 2.97 -25.19
CA PRO A 338 9.11 2.72 -24.95
C PRO A 338 9.42 2.25 -23.52
N THR A 339 8.65 2.67 -22.52
CA THR A 339 8.87 2.27 -21.12
C THR A 339 8.62 0.77 -20.93
N LEU A 340 7.51 0.24 -21.50
CA LEU A 340 7.25 -1.19 -21.47
C LEU A 340 8.32 -1.96 -22.24
N ASP A 341 8.71 -1.49 -23.41
CA ASP A 341 9.75 -2.13 -24.24
C ASP A 341 11.09 -2.20 -23.48
N GLU A 342 11.48 -1.14 -22.78
CA GLU A 342 12.69 -1.14 -21.95
C GLU A 342 12.62 -2.19 -20.83
N HIS A 343 11.48 -2.28 -20.13
CA HIS A 343 11.29 -3.29 -19.09
C HIS A 343 11.28 -4.72 -19.65
N ILE A 344 10.67 -4.95 -20.82
CA ILE A 344 10.69 -6.24 -21.51
C ILE A 344 12.12 -6.64 -21.89
N LEU A 345 12.88 -5.73 -22.51
CA LEU A 345 14.26 -6.00 -22.91
C LEU A 345 15.16 -6.29 -21.71
N TRP A 346 15.00 -5.53 -20.62
CA TRP A 346 15.70 -5.82 -19.37
C TRP A 346 15.33 -7.21 -18.82
N ALA A 347 14.04 -7.55 -18.80
CA ALA A 347 13.55 -8.83 -18.30
C ALA A 347 14.13 -10.02 -19.11
N ILE A 348 14.13 -9.92 -20.44
CA ILE A 348 14.73 -10.93 -21.33
C ILE A 348 16.21 -11.09 -21.02
N ALA A 349 16.96 -9.98 -20.92
CA ALA A 349 18.38 -10.02 -20.59
C ALA A 349 18.66 -10.64 -19.19
N ALA A 350 17.83 -10.34 -18.19
CA ALA A 350 17.94 -10.90 -16.86
C ALA A 350 17.72 -12.43 -16.84
N LEU A 351 16.69 -12.89 -17.57
CA LEU A 351 16.39 -14.32 -17.72
C LEU A 351 17.53 -15.08 -18.42
N GLN A 352 18.07 -14.52 -19.52
CA GLN A 352 19.17 -15.12 -20.25
C GLN A 352 20.46 -15.21 -19.44
N ARG A 353 20.81 -14.16 -18.68
CA ARG A 353 21.95 -14.20 -17.76
C ARG A 353 21.80 -15.32 -16.73
N ARG A 354 20.65 -15.41 -16.05
CA ARG A 354 20.38 -16.44 -15.05
C ARG A 354 20.44 -17.85 -15.62
N ALA A 355 19.90 -18.07 -16.81
CA ALA A 355 19.99 -19.36 -17.51
C ALA A 355 21.44 -19.75 -17.80
N SER A 356 22.29 -18.79 -18.22
CA SER A 356 23.71 -19.02 -18.48
C SER A 356 24.49 -19.34 -17.19
N GLU A 357 24.22 -18.64 -16.10
CA GLU A 357 24.83 -18.88 -14.78
C GLU A 357 24.48 -20.27 -14.27
N ASN A 358 23.20 -20.67 -14.31
CA ASN A 358 22.74 -21.99 -13.93
C ASN A 358 23.40 -23.12 -14.77
N ALA A 359 23.60 -22.89 -16.06
CA ALA A 359 24.27 -23.86 -16.92
C ALA A 359 25.78 -24.06 -16.56
N LEU A 360 26.45 -22.96 -16.20
CA LEU A 360 27.84 -23.00 -15.75
C LEU A 360 27.99 -23.72 -14.40
N ASP A 361 27.09 -23.44 -13.45
CA ASP A 361 27.11 -24.09 -12.14
C ASP A 361 26.85 -25.59 -12.24
N ASN A 362 25.90 -26.01 -13.08
CA ASN A 362 25.63 -27.41 -13.36
C ASN A 362 26.83 -28.12 -14.03
N ALA A 363 27.51 -27.47 -14.98
CA ALA A 363 28.70 -28.03 -15.62
C ALA A 363 29.86 -28.21 -14.62
N SER A 364 30.04 -27.23 -13.73
CA SER A 364 31.05 -27.28 -12.66
C SER A 364 30.79 -28.40 -11.64
N ALA A 365 29.52 -28.58 -11.25
CA ALA A 365 29.09 -29.64 -10.34
C ALA A 365 29.30 -31.04 -10.96
N HIS A 366 29.05 -31.22 -12.25
CA HIS A 366 29.30 -32.46 -12.96
C HIS A 366 30.81 -32.81 -13.05
N GLN A 367 31.69 -31.82 -13.28
CA GLN A 367 33.13 -32.02 -13.30
C GLN A 367 33.69 -32.42 -11.94
N SER A 368 33.19 -31.84 -10.84
CA SER A 368 33.58 -32.15 -9.48
C SER A 368 33.20 -33.59 -9.09
N ASN A 369 32.03 -34.06 -9.51
CA ASN A 369 31.59 -35.45 -9.24
C ASN A 369 32.39 -36.48 -10.03
N HIS A 370 32.81 -36.17 -11.27
CA HIS A 370 33.69 -37.05 -12.05
C HIS A 370 35.10 -37.14 -11.48
N ALA A 371 35.63 -36.06 -10.90
CA ALA A 371 36.95 -36.06 -10.25
C ALA A 371 36.97 -36.93 -8.98
N HIS A 372 35.89 -36.98 -8.22
CA HIS A 372 35.77 -37.84 -7.02
C HIS A 372 35.56 -39.32 -7.35
N GLN A 373 35.05 -39.69 -8.52
CA GLN A 373 34.90 -41.10 -8.94
C GLN A 373 36.18 -41.69 -9.54
N GLN A 374 37.20 -40.90 -9.85
CA GLN A 374 38.47 -41.33 -10.43
C GLN A 374 39.65 -41.36 -9.41
N ALA A 375 39.39 -41.14 -8.12
CA ALA A 375 40.43 -41.33 -7.10
C ALA A 375 40.73 -42.85 -7.03
N PRO A 376 41.96 -43.32 -7.29
CA PRO A 376 42.30 -44.74 -7.18
C PRO A 376 42.16 -45.19 -5.74
N ASP A 377 41.47 -46.30 -5.58
CA ASP A 377 41.39 -47.06 -4.33
C ASP A 377 42.80 -47.33 -3.82
N ALA A 378 43.29 -46.55 -2.87
CA ALA A 378 44.57 -46.81 -2.20
C ALA A 378 44.34 -47.97 -1.24
N GLY A 379 44.23 -49.15 -1.86
CA GLY A 379 44.12 -50.42 -1.18
C GLY A 379 45.35 -50.78 -0.44
N GLN A 380 45.13 -51.26 0.73
CA GLN A 380 45.79 -52.34 1.44
C GLN A 380 47.32 -52.52 1.19
N ILE A 381 48.12 -52.02 2.10
CA ILE A 381 49.25 -52.81 2.64
C ILE A 381 49.18 -52.75 4.16
#